data_046e0900c4446ffc17e59df35253dc6b
#
_entry.id   046e0900c4446ffc17e59df35253dc6b
#
_cell.length_a   1.000
_cell.length_b   1.000
_cell.length_c   1.000
_cell.angle_alpha   90.00
_cell.angle_beta   90.00
_cell.angle_gamma   90.00
#
_symmetry.space_group_name_H-M   'P 1'
#
loop_
_entity.id
_entity.type
_entity.pdbx_description
1 polymer ?
#
loop_
_entity_poly.entity_id
_entity_poly.type
_entity_poly.pdbx_seq_one_letter_code
_entity_poly.pdbx_strand_id
1 'polypeptide(L)'
;MGCILKGGGGLHSRLAVGAVLLAAGEARRMGGRPKPLLQLGGVPLIRRNLIALSGAGVDEVAVVLGHRADEVELALLDFPVTIVRNPDYERGQMSSMHAGVAALSARLDAIIVAMADQPLLNAEDVIALIGAFKKRGAASAVVPYVDGERGNPIILDAAVREAVLAGDANFGCRQWLAAHPEQVLRMDTGNRHYSVDVDSPEDIDRFVEQYGHPLRWPPDLAT
;
A
#
# COMPACT_ATOMS: atom_id res chain seq x y z
N MET A 1 -30.47 23.01 -44.09
CA MET A 1 -29.82 23.71 -42.95
C MET A 1 -29.93 22.80 -41.75
N GLY A 2 -29.02 21.86 -41.65
CA GLY A 2 -29.01 20.76 -40.65
C GLY A 2 -28.02 21.10 -39.53
N CYS A 3 -28.54 21.29 -38.35
CA CYS A 3 -27.76 21.51 -37.13
C CYS A 3 -27.28 20.17 -36.62
N ILE A 4 -25.96 19.88 -36.75
CA ILE A 4 -25.33 18.69 -36.18
C ILE A 4 -25.00 19.06 -34.75
N LEU A 5 -25.76 18.53 -33.80
CA LEU A 5 -25.41 18.52 -32.37
C LEU A 5 -24.28 17.54 -32.16
N LYS A 6 -23.07 18.06 -31.96
CA LYS A 6 -21.93 17.27 -31.43
C LYS A 6 -22.19 16.99 -29.96
N GLY A 7 -22.80 15.85 -29.69
CA GLY A 7 -22.85 15.27 -28.35
C GLY A 7 -21.48 14.62 -27.99
N GLY A 8 -20.60 15.40 -27.44
CA GLY A 8 -19.35 14.91 -26.84
C GLY A 8 -19.61 14.41 -25.42
N GLY A 9 -20.32 13.28 -25.28
CA GLY A 9 -20.36 12.52 -24.04
C GLY A 9 -19.05 11.74 -23.89
N GLY A 10 -18.02 12.32 -23.30
CA GLY A 10 -16.84 11.56 -22.87
C GLY A 10 -17.31 10.51 -21.86
N LEU A 11 -17.25 9.24 -22.24
CA LEU A 11 -17.27 8.13 -21.32
C LEU A 11 -16.13 8.40 -20.31
N HIS A 12 -16.47 8.78 -19.09
CA HIS A 12 -15.52 8.81 -18.00
C HIS A 12 -15.07 7.36 -17.78
N SER A 13 -13.96 6.95 -18.42
CA SER A 13 -13.35 5.67 -18.15
C SER A 13 -13.00 5.62 -16.68
N ARG A 14 -13.43 4.57 -15.99
CA ARG A 14 -13.04 4.32 -14.60
C ARG A 14 -11.52 4.24 -14.54
N LEU A 15 -10.91 4.90 -13.56
CA LEU A 15 -9.49 4.80 -13.29
C LEU A 15 -9.14 3.34 -12.94
N ALA A 16 -8.24 2.73 -13.70
CA ALA A 16 -7.71 1.41 -13.41
C ALA A 16 -6.59 1.53 -12.36
N VAL A 17 -6.80 0.98 -11.18
CA VAL A 17 -5.90 1.12 -10.02
C VAL A 17 -5.36 -0.24 -9.61
N GLY A 18 -4.03 -0.38 -9.60
CA GLY A 18 -3.36 -1.51 -8.97
C GLY A 18 -2.84 -1.17 -7.58
N ALA A 19 -2.43 -2.18 -6.83
CA ALA A 19 -1.75 -1.98 -5.56
C ALA A 19 -0.57 -2.94 -5.40
N VAL A 20 0.51 -2.44 -4.78
CA VAL A 20 1.59 -3.24 -4.22
C VAL A 20 1.43 -3.24 -2.71
N LEU A 21 1.21 -4.41 -2.12
CA LEU A 21 1.18 -4.60 -0.68
C LEU A 21 2.51 -5.20 -0.23
N LEU A 22 3.32 -4.40 0.48
CA LEU A 22 4.64 -4.78 0.95
C LEU A 22 4.54 -5.55 2.28
N ALA A 23 4.95 -6.82 2.26
CA ALA A 23 4.90 -7.75 3.38
C ALA A 23 6.21 -8.56 3.55
N ALA A 24 7.33 -8.07 3.01
CA ALA A 24 8.59 -8.80 2.93
C ALA A 24 9.57 -8.51 4.07
N GLY A 25 9.24 -7.62 5.01
CA GLY A 25 10.14 -7.15 6.06
C GLY A 25 10.50 -8.21 7.10
N GLU A 26 11.75 -8.18 7.60
CA GLU A 26 12.31 -9.16 8.56
C GLU A 26 11.73 -9.04 9.97
N ALA A 27 11.08 -7.92 10.30
CA ALA A 27 10.52 -7.66 11.64
C ALA A 27 11.52 -7.92 12.80
N ARG A 28 12.78 -7.49 12.65
CA ARG A 28 13.86 -7.74 13.62
C ARG A 28 13.49 -7.30 15.03
N ARG A 29 12.83 -6.14 15.19
CA ARG A 29 12.35 -5.62 16.47
C ARG A 29 11.21 -6.46 17.09
N MET A 30 10.54 -7.27 16.29
CA MET A 30 9.49 -8.22 16.70
C MET A 30 10.02 -9.64 16.93
N GLY A 31 11.35 -9.81 17.06
CA GLY A 31 11.96 -11.13 17.18
C GLY A 31 11.85 -11.99 15.92
N GLY A 32 11.78 -11.37 14.74
CA GLY A 32 11.64 -12.07 13.46
C GLY A 32 10.27 -12.68 13.21
N ARG A 33 9.26 -12.38 14.04
CA ARG A 33 7.88 -12.82 13.80
C ARG A 33 7.26 -12.03 12.66
N PRO A 34 6.55 -12.67 11.71
CA PRO A 34 6.03 -12.00 10.52
C PRO A 34 4.88 -11.05 10.88
N LYS A 35 5.16 -9.74 10.97
CA LYS A 35 4.19 -8.67 11.29
C LYS A 35 2.87 -8.76 10.50
N PRO A 36 2.87 -9.14 9.21
CA PRO A 36 1.64 -9.30 8.44
C PRO A 36 0.63 -10.27 9.05
N LEU A 37 1.09 -11.23 9.89
CA LEU A 37 0.24 -12.20 10.59
C LEU A 37 -0.24 -11.73 11.96
N LEU A 38 0.24 -10.59 12.49
CA LEU A 38 -0.31 -9.99 13.69
C LEU A 38 -1.81 -9.72 13.48
N GLN A 39 -2.64 -9.99 14.49
CA GLN A 39 -4.10 -9.97 14.35
C GLN A 39 -4.73 -8.80 15.12
N LEU A 40 -5.65 -8.12 14.47
CA LEU A 40 -6.58 -7.19 15.08
C LEU A 40 -8.00 -7.79 15.00
N GLY A 41 -8.60 -8.06 16.16
CA GLY A 41 -9.92 -8.72 16.20
C GLY A 41 -9.92 -10.13 15.62
N GLY A 42 -8.82 -10.87 15.72
CA GLY A 42 -8.67 -12.22 15.17
C GLY A 42 -8.38 -12.28 13.66
N VAL A 43 -8.26 -11.14 12.98
CA VAL A 43 -7.98 -11.06 11.54
C VAL A 43 -6.54 -10.58 11.32
N PRO A 44 -5.67 -11.33 10.61
CA PRO A 44 -4.32 -10.92 10.27
C PRO A 44 -4.26 -9.55 9.57
N LEU A 45 -3.27 -8.73 9.89
CA LEU A 45 -3.13 -7.38 9.31
C LEU A 45 -3.09 -7.41 7.79
N ILE A 46 -2.38 -8.38 7.20
CA ILE A 46 -2.31 -8.52 5.74
C ILE A 46 -3.70 -8.73 5.12
N ARG A 47 -4.55 -9.55 5.75
CA ARG A 47 -5.92 -9.79 5.26
C ARG A 47 -6.78 -8.53 5.39
N ARG A 48 -6.64 -7.78 6.51
CA ARG A 48 -7.34 -6.51 6.71
C ARG A 48 -6.98 -5.50 5.61
N ASN A 49 -5.69 -5.38 5.29
CA ASN A 49 -5.23 -4.50 4.20
C ASN A 49 -5.77 -4.94 2.83
N LEU A 50 -5.82 -6.25 2.55
CA LEU A 50 -6.41 -6.77 1.31
C LEU A 50 -7.92 -6.50 1.23
N ILE A 51 -8.65 -6.65 2.33
CA ILE A 51 -10.08 -6.31 2.42
C ILE A 51 -10.28 -4.80 2.17
N ALA A 52 -9.42 -3.95 2.72
CA ALA A 52 -9.47 -2.50 2.50
C ALA A 52 -9.24 -2.14 1.01
N LEU A 53 -8.21 -2.71 0.39
CA LEU A 53 -7.90 -2.50 -1.03
C LEU A 53 -9.03 -2.99 -1.93
N SER A 54 -9.53 -4.20 -1.70
CA SER A 54 -10.65 -4.78 -2.46
C SER A 54 -11.94 -3.97 -2.28
N GLY A 55 -12.27 -3.58 -1.04
CA GLY A 55 -13.44 -2.76 -0.72
C GLY A 55 -13.41 -1.37 -1.37
N ALA A 56 -12.23 -0.84 -1.65
CA ALA A 56 -12.04 0.42 -2.38
C ALA A 56 -12.13 0.25 -3.91
N GLY A 57 -12.25 -0.97 -4.41
CA GLY A 57 -12.34 -1.27 -5.83
C GLY A 57 -11.01 -1.20 -6.57
N VAL A 58 -9.92 -1.57 -5.91
CA VAL A 58 -8.61 -1.81 -6.54
C VAL A 58 -8.72 -3.01 -7.48
N ASP A 59 -8.23 -2.86 -8.72
CA ASP A 59 -8.44 -3.83 -9.79
C ASP A 59 -7.46 -5.02 -9.74
N GLU A 60 -6.24 -4.78 -9.27
CA GLU A 60 -5.14 -5.75 -9.24
C GLU A 60 -4.26 -5.52 -8.01
N VAL A 61 -3.89 -6.58 -7.30
CA VAL A 61 -3.01 -6.49 -6.14
C VAL A 61 -1.85 -7.46 -6.28
N ALA A 62 -0.62 -6.94 -6.18
CA ALA A 62 0.60 -7.72 -6.01
C ALA A 62 1.01 -7.67 -4.52
N VAL A 63 1.11 -8.83 -3.88
CA VAL A 63 1.59 -8.96 -2.50
C VAL A 63 3.03 -9.44 -2.52
N VAL A 64 3.93 -8.62 -1.98
CA VAL A 64 5.36 -8.95 -1.98
C VAL A 64 5.75 -9.57 -0.64
N LEU A 65 6.20 -10.81 -0.71
CA LEU A 65 6.65 -11.63 0.41
C LEU A 65 8.17 -11.77 0.41
N GLY A 66 8.77 -11.93 1.59
CA GLY A 66 10.21 -12.13 1.77
C GLY A 66 10.46 -12.98 2.99
N HIS A 67 10.74 -12.36 4.13
CA HIS A 67 10.96 -13.08 5.38
C HIS A 67 9.74 -13.94 5.76
N ARG A 68 9.97 -15.23 6.06
CA ARG A 68 8.93 -16.22 6.41
C ARG A 68 7.75 -16.25 5.41
N ALA A 69 8.07 -16.15 4.12
CA ALA A 69 7.07 -16.06 3.03
C ALA A 69 6.05 -17.20 3.06
N ASP A 70 6.50 -18.45 3.35
CA ASP A 70 5.62 -19.62 3.36
C ASP A 70 4.48 -19.49 4.38
N GLU A 71 4.76 -18.93 5.55
CA GLU A 71 3.75 -18.73 6.60
C GLU A 71 2.77 -17.61 6.24
N VAL A 72 3.29 -16.51 5.68
CA VAL A 72 2.44 -15.38 5.27
C VAL A 72 1.55 -15.76 4.10
N GLU A 73 2.07 -16.55 3.14
CA GLU A 73 1.33 -17.00 1.97
C GLU A 73 0.09 -17.83 2.33
N LEU A 74 0.15 -18.63 3.41
CA LEU A 74 -1.00 -19.38 3.89
C LEU A 74 -2.21 -18.49 4.25
N ALA A 75 -1.96 -17.26 4.69
CA ALA A 75 -3.01 -16.30 4.99
C ALA A 75 -3.64 -15.66 3.73
N LEU A 76 -3.13 -15.96 2.54
CA LEU A 76 -3.53 -15.35 1.27
C LEU A 76 -4.30 -16.29 0.33
N LEU A 77 -4.40 -17.57 0.66
CA LEU A 77 -4.90 -18.65 -0.23
C LEU A 77 -6.29 -18.40 -0.83
N ASP A 78 -7.12 -17.62 -0.15
CA ASP A 78 -8.49 -17.30 -0.57
C ASP A 78 -8.64 -15.90 -1.19
N PHE A 79 -7.52 -15.19 -1.42
CA PHE A 79 -7.53 -13.88 -2.07
C PHE A 79 -7.05 -13.98 -3.53
N PRO A 80 -7.73 -13.30 -4.48
CA PRO A 80 -7.33 -13.23 -5.88
C PRO A 80 -6.18 -12.22 -6.06
N VAL A 81 -4.99 -12.53 -5.56
CA VAL A 81 -3.81 -11.64 -5.60
C VAL A 81 -2.65 -12.31 -6.32
N THR A 82 -1.76 -11.51 -6.89
CA THR A 82 -0.48 -11.98 -7.42
C THR A 82 0.54 -12.03 -6.28
N ILE A 83 1.02 -13.23 -5.94
CA ILE A 83 2.06 -13.41 -4.93
C ILE A 83 3.43 -13.25 -5.58
N VAL A 84 4.25 -12.36 -5.03
CA VAL A 84 5.61 -12.07 -5.50
C VAL A 84 6.57 -12.41 -4.37
N ARG A 85 7.35 -13.48 -4.55
CA ARG A 85 8.42 -13.83 -3.60
C ARG A 85 9.69 -13.07 -3.96
N ASN A 86 10.15 -12.19 -3.09
CA ASN A 86 11.39 -11.46 -3.26
C ASN A 86 12.54 -12.15 -2.50
N PRO A 87 13.46 -12.84 -3.19
CA PRO A 87 14.60 -13.48 -2.53
C PRO A 87 15.61 -12.47 -1.99
N ASP A 88 15.61 -11.25 -2.54
CA ASP A 88 16.54 -10.16 -2.19
C ASP A 88 15.93 -9.21 -1.14
N TYR A 89 14.94 -9.63 -0.33
CA TYR A 89 14.26 -8.75 0.63
C TYR A 89 15.20 -8.10 1.65
N GLU A 90 16.31 -8.75 1.98
CA GLU A 90 17.36 -8.24 2.88
C GLU A 90 18.06 -6.98 2.35
N ARG A 91 18.00 -6.74 1.02
CA ARG A 91 18.52 -5.53 0.38
C ARG A 91 17.66 -4.30 0.68
N GLY A 92 16.55 -4.49 1.39
CA GLY A 92 15.68 -3.43 1.85
C GLY A 92 14.36 -3.31 1.06
N GLN A 93 13.52 -2.40 1.52
CA GLN A 93 12.17 -2.20 1.00
C GLN A 93 12.10 -1.90 -0.50
N MET A 94 13.16 -1.30 -1.06
CA MET A 94 13.19 -0.91 -2.48
C MET A 94 13.20 -2.11 -3.41
N SER A 95 13.93 -3.18 -3.07
CA SER A 95 13.93 -4.42 -3.85
C SER A 95 12.53 -5.03 -3.91
N SER A 96 11.80 -5.03 -2.78
CA SER A 96 10.42 -5.51 -2.70
C SER A 96 9.45 -4.62 -3.47
N MET A 97 9.63 -3.31 -3.39
CA MET A 97 8.84 -2.34 -4.15
C MET A 97 8.98 -2.56 -5.66
N HIS A 98 10.22 -2.68 -6.15
CA HIS A 98 10.52 -2.92 -7.56
C HIS A 98 9.89 -4.24 -8.05
N ALA A 99 10.06 -5.32 -7.29
CA ALA A 99 9.47 -6.63 -7.60
C ALA A 99 7.94 -6.57 -7.70
N GLY A 100 7.29 -5.88 -6.75
CA GLY A 100 5.83 -5.72 -6.73
C GLY A 100 5.31 -4.90 -7.91
N VAL A 101 5.95 -3.77 -8.20
CA VAL A 101 5.58 -2.91 -9.33
C VAL A 101 5.76 -3.61 -10.68
N ALA A 102 6.82 -4.39 -10.83
CA ALA A 102 7.09 -5.17 -12.04
C ALA A 102 6.04 -6.28 -12.29
N ALA A 103 5.44 -6.81 -11.22
CA ALA A 103 4.42 -7.87 -11.32
C ALA A 103 3.04 -7.36 -11.72
N LEU A 104 2.78 -6.06 -11.61
CA LEU A 104 1.49 -5.47 -11.98
C LEU A 104 1.36 -5.25 -13.50
N SER A 105 0.12 -5.34 -13.99
CA SER A 105 -0.22 -5.07 -15.40
C SER A 105 0.22 -3.68 -15.85
N ALA A 106 0.71 -3.57 -17.08
CA ALA A 106 1.06 -2.29 -17.70
C ALA A 106 -0.13 -1.37 -18.02
N ARG A 107 -1.36 -1.86 -17.87
CA ARG A 107 -2.59 -1.12 -18.25
C ARG A 107 -3.18 -0.31 -17.11
N LEU A 108 -2.52 -0.25 -15.97
CA LEU A 108 -2.98 0.50 -14.81
C LEU A 108 -2.69 1.98 -14.98
N ASP A 109 -3.67 2.84 -14.64
CA ASP A 109 -3.54 4.29 -14.63
C ASP A 109 -2.83 4.79 -13.37
N ALA A 110 -2.94 4.03 -12.27
CA ALA A 110 -2.36 4.38 -10.97
C ALA A 110 -1.97 3.13 -10.17
N ILE A 111 -0.99 3.30 -9.29
CA ILE A 111 -0.52 2.26 -8.37
C ILE A 111 -0.53 2.79 -6.95
N ILE A 112 -1.20 2.07 -6.06
CA ILE A 112 -1.14 2.27 -4.62
C ILE A 112 0.03 1.46 -4.07
N VAL A 113 0.83 2.08 -3.19
CA VAL A 113 1.87 1.39 -2.41
C VAL A 113 1.44 1.39 -0.96
N ALA A 114 1.10 0.20 -0.47
CA ALA A 114 0.61 -0.04 0.89
C ALA A 114 1.58 -0.92 1.68
N MET A 115 1.52 -0.79 3.01
CA MET A 115 2.33 -1.53 3.96
C MET A 115 1.43 -2.52 4.72
N ALA A 116 1.88 -3.77 4.89
CA ALA A 116 1.08 -4.81 5.55
C ALA A 116 1.04 -4.70 7.09
N ASP A 117 1.74 -3.75 7.69
CA ASP A 117 1.83 -3.50 9.13
C ASP A 117 0.95 -2.35 9.63
N GLN A 118 0.04 -1.85 8.78
CA GLN A 118 -0.91 -0.80 9.15
C GLN A 118 -2.24 -1.41 9.63
N PRO A 119 -2.53 -1.39 10.95
CA PRO A 119 -3.70 -2.08 11.51
C PRO A 119 -5.04 -1.38 11.25
N LEU A 120 -5.01 -0.06 11.05
CA LEU A 120 -6.23 0.76 10.97
C LEU A 120 -6.70 1.05 9.55
N LEU A 121 -5.86 0.78 8.53
CA LEU A 121 -6.23 1.05 7.14
C LEU A 121 -7.52 0.33 6.77
N ASN A 122 -8.46 1.06 6.17
CA ASN A 122 -9.75 0.55 5.73
C ASN A 122 -10.10 1.03 4.31
N ALA A 123 -11.23 0.57 3.77
CA ALA A 123 -11.65 0.88 2.41
C ALA A 123 -11.93 2.38 2.19
N GLU A 124 -12.46 3.08 3.20
CA GLU A 124 -12.77 4.51 3.11
C GLU A 124 -11.48 5.34 2.96
N ASP A 125 -10.42 4.95 3.65
CA ASP A 125 -9.11 5.59 3.54
C ASP A 125 -8.56 5.46 2.12
N VAL A 126 -8.62 4.25 1.55
CA VAL A 126 -8.16 3.98 0.18
C VAL A 126 -9.02 4.73 -0.85
N ILE A 127 -10.35 4.77 -0.65
CA ILE A 127 -11.27 5.55 -1.50
C ILE A 127 -10.93 7.06 -1.45
N ALA A 128 -10.64 7.58 -0.25
CA ALA A 128 -10.26 8.98 -0.08
C ALA A 128 -8.95 9.30 -0.81
N LEU A 129 -7.96 8.41 -0.73
CA LEU A 129 -6.69 8.54 -1.43
C LEU A 129 -6.87 8.51 -2.96
N ILE A 130 -7.66 7.57 -3.49
CA ILE A 130 -8.00 7.50 -4.93
C ILE A 130 -8.77 8.77 -5.34
N GLY A 131 -9.66 9.27 -4.49
CA GLY A 131 -10.40 10.51 -4.71
C GLY A 131 -9.50 11.74 -4.81
N ALA A 132 -8.50 11.84 -3.94
CA ALA A 132 -7.47 12.88 -3.99
C ALA A 132 -6.63 12.77 -5.27
N PHE A 133 -6.25 11.54 -5.65
CA PHE A 133 -5.49 11.29 -6.87
C PHE A 133 -6.26 11.71 -8.13
N LYS A 134 -7.56 11.48 -8.20
CA LYS A 134 -8.40 11.96 -9.33
C LYS A 134 -8.42 13.49 -9.45
N LYS A 135 -8.17 14.21 -8.36
CA LYS A 135 -8.17 15.68 -8.28
C LYS A 135 -6.76 16.28 -8.27
N ARG A 136 -5.72 15.49 -8.46
CA ARG A 136 -4.32 15.89 -8.29
C ARG A 136 -3.79 16.93 -9.29
N GLY A 137 -4.56 17.27 -10.31
CA GLY A 137 -4.09 18.17 -11.38
C GLY A 137 -2.91 17.58 -12.14
N ALA A 138 -1.80 18.31 -12.21
CA ALA A 138 -0.57 17.90 -12.89
C ALA A 138 0.37 17.06 -12.00
N ALA A 139 0.04 16.82 -10.74
CA ALA A 139 0.87 16.00 -9.86
C ALA A 139 0.86 14.52 -10.28
N SER A 140 2.00 13.85 -10.14
CA SER A 140 2.17 12.42 -10.47
C SER A 140 2.00 11.51 -9.27
N ALA A 141 2.00 12.06 -8.06
CA ALA A 141 1.81 11.31 -6.82
C ALA A 141 0.90 12.05 -5.84
N VAL A 142 0.20 11.27 -4.99
CA VAL A 142 -0.50 11.79 -3.81
C VAL A 142 0.01 11.07 -2.58
N VAL A 143 0.39 11.85 -1.58
CA VAL A 143 0.96 11.37 -0.32
C VAL A 143 0.15 11.94 0.85
N PRO A 144 -0.42 11.09 1.72
CA PRO A 144 -1.06 11.54 2.94
C PRO A 144 -0.03 12.15 3.90
N TYR A 145 -0.44 13.20 4.60
CA TYR A 145 0.33 13.80 5.71
C TYR A 145 -0.56 13.94 6.93
N VAL A 146 -0.10 13.42 8.05
CA VAL A 146 -0.77 13.48 9.35
C VAL A 146 0.16 14.20 10.33
N ASP A 147 -0.32 15.26 10.95
CA ASP A 147 0.47 16.09 11.89
C ASP A 147 1.82 16.57 11.27
N GLY A 148 1.87 16.77 9.94
CA GLY A 148 3.08 17.18 9.21
C GLY A 148 3.99 16.04 8.78
N GLU A 149 3.76 14.81 9.27
CA GLU A 149 4.54 13.63 8.93
C GLU A 149 3.90 12.84 7.78
N ARG A 150 4.75 12.23 6.99
CA ARG A 150 4.34 11.47 5.82
C ARG A 150 3.71 10.13 6.22
N GLY A 151 2.54 9.82 5.64
CA GLY A 151 1.81 8.57 5.85
C GLY A 151 1.85 7.60 4.66
N ASN A 152 1.24 6.45 4.84
CA ASN A 152 0.96 5.41 3.86
C ASN A 152 -0.52 4.97 3.96
N PRO A 153 -1.08 4.39 2.88
CA PRO A 153 -0.52 4.18 1.56
C PRO A 153 -0.34 5.47 0.76
N ILE A 154 0.51 5.43 -0.25
CA ILE A 154 0.65 6.48 -1.27
C ILE A 154 0.06 6.00 -2.59
N ILE A 155 -0.27 6.91 -3.50
CA ILE A 155 -0.71 6.57 -4.85
C ILE A 155 0.10 7.34 -5.90
N LEU A 156 0.46 6.67 -6.97
CA LEU A 156 1.40 7.08 -8.00
C LEU A 156 0.76 6.88 -9.37
N ASP A 157 1.11 7.71 -10.35
CA ASP A 157 0.72 7.49 -11.74
C ASP A 157 1.68 6.54 -12.50
N ALA A 158 1.33 6.26 -13.76
CA ALA A 158 2.12 5.39 -14.62
C ALA A 158 3.53 5.95 -14.90
N ALA A 159 3.72 7.28 -14.93
CA ALA A 159 5.02 7.88 -15.18
C ALA A 159 6.00 7.61 -14.02
N VAL A 160 5.53 7.69 -12.78
CA VAL A 160 6.33 7.31 -11.60
C VAL A 160 6.65 5.83 -11.61
N ARG A 161 5.68 4.99 -12.00
CA ARG A 161 5.90 3.55 -12.17
C ARG A 161 7.07 3.28 -13.12
N GLU A 162 7.03 3.86 -14.32
CA GLU A 162 8.06 3.68 -15.34
C GLU A 162 9.43 4.16 -14.81
N ALA A 163 9.47 5.29 -14.10
CA ALA A 163 10.69 5.80 -13.50
C ALA A 163 11.27 4.84 -12.44
N VAL A 164 10.41 4.23 -11.62
CA VAL A 164 10.83 3.22 -10.63
C VAL A 164 11.39 1.98 -11.33
N LEU A 165 10.73 1.49 -12.39
CA LEU A 165 11.16 0.30 -13.12
C LEU A 165 12.45 0.55 -13.93
N ALA A 166 12.68 1.77 -14.43
CA ALA A 166 13.88 2.16 -15.15
C ALA A 166 15.07 2.47 -14.23
N GLY A 167 14.83 2.72 -12.95
CA GLY A 167 15.84 3.01 -11.95
C GLY A 167 16.68 1.79 -11.57
N ASP A 168 17.79 2.04 -10.89
CA ASP A 168 18.59 0.96 -10.31
C ASP A 168 17.91 0.37 -9.05
N ALA A 169 18.50 -0.69 -8.49
CA ALA A 169 17.96 -1.37 -7.30
C ALA A 169 17.86 -0.49 -6.04
N ASN A 170 18.43 0.71 -6.05
CA ASN A 170 18.40 1.68 -4.96
C ASN A 170 17.40 2.83 -5.24
N PHE A 171 16.76 2.84 -6.41
CA PHE A 171 15.77 3.86 -6.78
C PHE A 171 14.35 3.33 -6.59
N GLY A 172 13.62 3.94 -5.70
CA GLY A 172 12.24 3.59 -5.40
C GLY A 172 11.37 4.84 -5.22
N CYS A 173 10.12 4.63 -4.83
CA CYS A 173 9.15 5.73 -4.66
C CYS A 173 9.66 6.82 -3.72
N ARG A 174 10.35 6.46 -2.63
CA ARG A 174 10.86 7.45 -1.67
C ARG A 174 11.86 8.40 -2.30
N GLN A 175 12.79 7.87 -3.10
CA GLN A 175 13.79 8.67 -3.81
C GLN A 175 13.14 9.52 -4.89
N TRP A 176 12.21 8.94 -5.65
CA TRP A 176 11.48 9.68 -6.66
C TRP A 176 10.71 10.86 -6.06
N LEU A 177 9.96 10.64 -5.00
CA LEU A 177 9.19 11.68 -4.31
C LEU A 177 10.08 12.80 -3.72
N ALA A 178 11.28 12.44 -3.24
CA ALA A 178 12.24 13.41 -2.72
C ALA A 178 12.88 14.24 -3.84
N ALA A 179 13.06 13.64 -5.02
CA ALA A 179 13.63 14.32 -6.18
C ALA A 179 12.64 15.21 -6.95
N HIS A 180 11.32 14.97 -6.78
CA HIS A 180 10.25 15.66 -7.53
C HIS A 180 9.17 16.21 -6.60
N PRO A 181 9.50 17.02 -5.58
CA PRO A 181 8.51 17.53 -4.62
C PRO A 181 7.39 18.34 -5.30
N GLU A 182 7.67 18.99 -6.43
CA GLU A 182 6.71 19.76 -7.24
C GLU A 182 5.65 18.89 -7.93
N GLN A 183 5.92 17.59 -8.08
CA GLN A 183 4.99 16.60 -8.66
C GLN A 183 4.24 15.81 -7.61
N VAL A 184 4.36 16.18 -6.34
CA VAL A 184 3.69 15.52 -5.22
C VAL A 184 2.55 16.38 -4.69
N LEU A 185 1.31 15.89 -4.80
CA LEU A 185 0.20 16.47 -4.07
C LEU A 185 0.20 15.96 -2.63
N ARG A 186 0.42 16.86 -1.68
CA ARG A 186 0.22 16.56 -0.26
C ARG A 186 -1.28 16.48 0.04
N MET A 187 -1.69 15.37 0.63
CA MET A 187 -3.03 15.20 1.19
C MET A 187 -2.94 15.37 2.72
N ASP A 188 -3.01 16.63 3.19
CA ASP A 188 -3.03 16.92 4.63
C ASP A 188 -4.35 16.42 5.23
N THR A 189 -4.27 15.61 6.28
CA THR A 189 -5.44 14.97 6.90
C THR A 189 -5.22 14.76 8.40
N GLY A 190 -6.31 14.82 9.18
CA GLY A 190 -6.31 14.39 10.59
C GLY A 190 -6.51 12.88 10.78
N ASN A 191 -6.66 12.12 9.71
CA ASN A 191 -6.91 10.69 9.80
C ASN A 191 -5.63 9.90 10.09
N ARG A 192 -5.47 9.46 11.31
CA ARG A 192 -4.29 8.73 11.80
C ARG A 192 -4.13 7.34 11.21
N HIS A 193 -5.12 6.80 10.51
CA HIS A 193 -4.98 5.49 9.84
C HIS A 193 -3.80 5.46 8.87
N TYR A 194 -3.45 6.61 8.27
CA TYR A 194 -2.32 6.73 7.36
C TYR A 194 -0.95 6.74 8.04
N SER A 195 -0.88 6.99 9.36
CA SER A 195 0.39 7.16 10.08
C SER A 195 0.64 6.11 11.16
N VAL A 196 -0.33 5.22 11.41
CA VAL A 196 -0.20 4.17 12.44
C VAL A 196 0.32 2.90 11.80
N ASP A 197 1.53 2.54 12.13
CA ASP A 197 2.16 1.25 11.82
C ASP A 197 2.58 0.54 13.13
N VAL A 198 2.91 -0.74 13.04
CA VAL A 198 3.33 -1.56 14.17
C VAL A 198 4.67 -2.19 13.85
N ASP A 199 5.73 -1.65 14.44
CA ASP A 199 7.11 -2.01 14.14
C ASP A 199 7.82 -2.73 15.29
N SER A 200 7.34 -2.56 16.52
CA SER A 200 7.95 -3.08 17.75
C SER A 200 6.89 -3.55 18.75
N PRO A 201 7.27 -4.33 19.79
CA PRO A 201 6.35 -4.69 20.88
C PRO A 201 5.74 -3.47 21.58
N GLU A 202 6.51 -2.39 21.73
CA GLU A 202 6.05 -1.14 22.34
C GLU A 202 4.98 -0.45 21.50
N ASP A 203 4.99 -0.66 20.16
CA ASP A 203 3.93 -0.17 19.29
C ASP A 203 2.63 -0.92 19.50
N ILE A 204 2.71 -2.22 19.79
CA ILE A 204 1.54 -3.04 20.15
C ILE A 204 0.89 -2.47 21.42
N ASP A 205 1.69 -2.22 22.48
CA ASP A 205 1.20 -1.70 23.75
C ASP A 205 0.57 -0.31 23.56
N ARG A 206 1.25 0.59 22.86
CA ARG A 206 0.72 1.93 22.52
C ARG A 206 -0.57 1.85 21.72
N PHE A 207 -0.66 0.93 20.77
CA PHE A 207 -1.87 0.74 19.98
C PHE A 207 -3.05 0.31 20.86
N VAL A 208 -2.84 -0.63 21.79
CA VAL A 208 -3.87 -1.07 22.74
C VAL A 208 -4.32 0.07 23.65
N GLU A 209 -3.37 0.84 24.20
CA GLU A 209 -3.66 2.00 25.04
C GLU A 209 -4.48 3.07 24.30
N GLN A 210 -4.13 3.36 23.05
CA GLN A 210 -4.74 4.44 22.29
C GLN A 210 -6.09 4.07 21.69
N TYR A 211 -6.24 2.82 21.21
CA TYR A 211 -7.40 2.41 20.43
C TYR A 211 -8.31 1.40 21.17
N GLY A 212 -7.89 0.86 22.31
CA GLY A 212 -8.67 -0.09 23.11
C GLY A 212 -8.86 -1.47 22.47
N HIS A 213 -8.18 -1.74 21.37
CA HIS A 213 -8.28 -2.99 20.62
C HIS A 213 -6.97 -3.79 20.71
N PRO A 214 -7.02 -5.06 21.19
CA PRO A 214 -5.81 -5.85 21.33
C PRO A 214 -5.29 -6.30 19.96
N LEU A 215 -3.99 -6.06 19.74
CA LEU A 215 -3.20 -6.72 18.71
C LEU A 215 -2.59 -7.99 19.32
N ARG A 216 -2.77 -9.14 18.67
CA ARG A 216 -2.30 -10.43 19.18
C ARG A 216 -1.66 -11.27 18.08
N TRP A 217 -0.63 -11.99 18.45
CA TRP A 217 -0.09 -13.02 17.58
C TRP A 217 -1.05 -14.22 17.51
N PRO A 218 -1.14 -14.90 16.36
CA PRO A 218 -1.80 -16.19 16.29
C PRO A 218 -1.13 -17.19 17.26
N PRO A 219 -1.85 -18.21 17.78
CA PRO A 219 -1.34 -19.06 18.84
C PRO A 219 0.01 -19.74 18.56
N ASP A 220 0.27 -20.10 17.33
CA ASP A 220 1.53 -20.70 16.83
C ASP A 220 2.72 -19.73 16.79
N LEU A 221 2.46 -18.43 16.88
CA LEU A 221 3.48 -17.37 16.90
C LEU A 221 3.50 -16.60 18.25
N ALA A 222 2.70 -17.01 19.22
CA ALA A 222 2.54 -16.29 20.49
C ALA A 222 3.67 -16.53 21.51
N THR A 223 4.56 -17.49 21.27
CA THR A 223 5.68 -17.88 22.15
C THR A 223 6.97 -17.18 21.81
#